data_37d1024ef0ded776c69b1581c1879fe4
#
_entry.id   37d1024ef0ded776c69b1581c1879fe4
#
_cell.length_a   1.000
_cell.length_b   1.000
_cell.length_c   1.000
_cell.angle_alpha   90.00
_cell.angle_beta   90.00
_cell.angle_gamma   90.00
#
_symmetry.space_group_name_H-M   'P 1'
#
loop_
_entity.id
_entity.type
_entity.pdbx_description
1 polymer ?
#
loop_
_entity_poly.entity_id
_entity_poly.type
_entity_poly.pdbx_seq_one_letter_code
_entity_poly.pdbx_strand_id
1 'polypeptide(L)'
;FQDNKLLGDRSAYENVALPLIINGTGEREIGRRVRAALDQVGLLDRERYPPRALSAGEQQRLGIARAIVSRPKVLIADEPTGNLDPDLALEVMGLFKRLNEVGTTMLVATHDLHLVERFGSRRIVLAGGQVEGGAGVQAA
;
A
#
# COMPACT_ATOMS: atom_id res chain seq x y z
N PHE A 1 2.99 -1.29 -8.93
CA PHE A 1 3.64 -0.62 -10.08
C PHE A 1 4.85 0.15 -9.55
N GLN A 2 6.03 -0.01 -10.16
CA GLN A 2 7.23 0.79 -9.87
C GLN A 2 6.97 2.30 -10.10
N ASP A 3 6.03 2.60 -10.98
CA ASP A 3 5.51 3.94 -11.23
C ASP A 3 4.13 4.01 -10.59
N ASN A 4 3.98 4.75 -9.51
CA ASN A 4 2.74 4.84 -8.71
C ASN A 4 1.51 5.31 -9.53
N LYS A 5 1.71 5.69 -10.80
CA LYS A 5 0.67 6.17 -11.74
C LYS A 5 -0.33 7.13 -11.08
N LEU A 6 0.21 8.05 -10.29
CA LEU A 6 -0.57 9.10 -9.66
C LEU A 6 -0.98 10.13 -10.72
N LEU A 7 -2.17 10.68 -10.58
CA LEU A 7 -2.64 11.78 -11.42
C LEU A 7 -1.94 13.06 -10.98
N GLY A 8 -0.95 13.51 -11.77
CA GLY A 8 -0.06 14.61 -11.40
C GLY A 8 -0.71 15.98 -11.31
N ASP A 9 -1.85 16.16 -11.98
CA ASP A 9 -2.68 17.37 -12.03
C ASP A 9 -3.79 17.39 -10.94
N ARG A 10 -3.90 16.31 -10.15
CA ARG A 10 -4.87 16.15 -9.09
C ARG A 10 -4.19 16.18 -7.73
N SER A 11 -4.92 16.65 -6.71
CA SER A 11 -4.45 16.61 -5.32
C SER A 11 -4.29 15.19 -4.80
N ALA A 12 -3.60 15.02 -3.66
CA ALA A 12 -3.51 13.75 -2.95
C ALA A 12 -4.91 13.22 -2.58
N TYR A 13 -5.79 14.10 -2.11
CA TYR A 13 -7.19 13.76 -1.84
C TYR A 13 -7.90 13.18 -3.06
N GLU A 14 -7.83 13.87 -4.22
CA GLU A 14 -8.50 13.44 -5.45
C GLU A 14 -7.93 12.11 -5.98
N ASN A 15 -6.61 11.90 -5.86
CA ASN A 15 -5.98 10.63 -6.20
C ASN A 15 -6.56 9.47 -5.37
N VAL A 16 -6.69 9.65 -4.05
CA VAL A 16 -7.23 8.62 -3.15
C VAL A 16 -8.74 8.46 -3.33
N ALA A 17 -9.47 9.53 -3.65
CA ALA A 17 -10.92 9.48 -3.87
C ALA A 17 -11.33 8.68 -5.13
N LEU A 18 -10.46 8.60 -6.12
CA LEU A 18 -10.77 8.07 -7.44
C LEU A 18 -11.44 6.68 -7.43
N PRO A 19 -10.93 5.66 -6.71
CA PRO A 19 -11.59 4.36 -6.66
C PRO A 19 -13.00 4.40 -6.07
N LEU A 20 -13.24 5.28 -5.11
CA LEU A 20 -14.56 5.44 -4.48
C LEU A 20 -15.55 6.14 -5.41
N ILE A 21 -15.08 7.13 -6.17
CA ILE A 21 -15.89 7.83 -7.20
C ILE A 21 -16.33 6.84 -8.27
N ILE A 22 -15.40 6.03 -8.79
CA ILE A 22 -15.67 5.00 -9.81
C ILE A 22 -16.71 3.99 -9.30
N ASN A 23 -16.67 3.66 -8.00
CA ASN A 23 -17.61 2.75 -7.37
C ASN A 23 -18.95 3.40 -6.99
N GLY A 24 -19.20 4.66 -7.34
CA GLY A 24 -20.44 5.38 -7.06
C GLY A 24 -20.69 5.67 -5.57
N THR A 25 -19.63 5.75 -4.76
CA THR A 25 -19.72 6.08 -3.34
C THR A 25 -20.20 7.52 -3.14
N GLY A 26 -21.08 7.78 -2.19
CA GLY A 26 -21.59 9.13 -1.90
C GLY A 26 -20.51 10.05 -1.31
N GLU A 27 -20.58 11.35 -1.61
CA GLU A 27 -19.56 12.37 -1.28
C GLU A 27 -19.14 12.39 0.20
N ARG A 28 -20.13 12.32 1.11
CA ARG A 28 -19.86 12.32 2.57
C ARG A 28 -18.99 11.12 2.99
N GLU A 29 -19.26 9.95 2.42
CA GLU A 29 -18.51 8.74 2.70
C GLU A 29 -17.13 8.79 2.06
N ILE A 30 -17.01 9.34 0.84
CA ILE A 30 -15.72 9.58 0.18
C ILE A 30 -14.83 10.42 1.10
N GLY A 31 -15.32 11.58 1.59
CA GLY A 31 -14.53 12.45 2.45
C GLY A 31 -14.02 11.76 3.70
N ARG A 32 -14.86 10.95 4.35
CA ARG A 32 -14.50 10.19 5.54
C ARG A 32 -13.44 9.13 5.26
N ARG A 33 -13.61 8.34 4.20
CA ARG A 33 -12.68 7.24 3.85
C ARG A 33 -11.35 7.74 3.34
N VAL A 34 -11.36 8.79 2.51
CA VAL A 34 -10.13 9.37 1.96
C VAL A 34 -9.24 9.91 3.08
N ARG A 35 -9.80 10.71 4.01
CA ARG A 35 -9.01 11.24 5.12
C ARG A 35 -8.50 10.15 6.04
N ALA A 36 -9.30 9.13 6.33
CA ALA A 36 -8.84 7.98 7.11
C ALA A 36 -7.70 7.22 6.42
N ALA A 37 -7.75 7.03 5.09
CA ALA A 37 -6.68 6.39 4.34
C ALA A 37 -5.40 7.23 4.30
N LEU A 38 -5.51 8.55 4.12
CA LEU A 38 -4.38 9.47 4.16
C LEU A 38 -3.74 9.53 5.55
N ASP A 39 -4.53 9.51 6.60
CA ASP A 39 -4.06 9.47 7.99
C ASP A 39 -3.26 8.20 8.28
N GLN A 40 -3.75 7.03 7.83
CA GLN A 40 -3.07 5.74 7.99
C GLN A 40 -1.66 5.69 7.36
N VAL A 41 -1.41 6.51 6.35
CA VAL A 41 -0.10 6.60 5.68
C VAL A 41 0.68 7.88 6.03
N GLY A 42 0.20 8.68 7.01
CA GLY A 42 0.85 9.89 7.47
C GLY A 42 0.86 11.03 6.44
N LEU A 43 -0.21 11.16 5.64
CA LEU A 43 -0.33 12.20 4.59
C LEU A 43 -1.58 13.07 4.73
N LEU A 44 -2.25 13.07 5.89
CA LEU A 44 -3.49 13.84 6.07
C LEU A 44 -3.27 15.35 5.90
N ASP A 45 -2.16 15.88 6.40
CA ASP A 45 -1.75 17.29 6.26
C ASP A 45 -1.35 17.67 4.82
N ARG A 46 -1.16 16.68 3.95
CA ARG A 46 -0.82 16.82 2.54
C ARG A 46 -2.01 16.61 1.60
N GLU A 47 -3.24 16.51 2.11
CA GLU A 47 -4.42 16.15 1.31
C GLU A 47 -4.63 17.06 0.08
N ARG A 48 -4.20 18.33 0.16
CA ARG A 48 -4.37 19.33 -0.91
C ARG A 48 -3.19 19.42 -1.88
N TYR A 49 -2.08 18.76 -1.60
CA TYR A 49 -0.88 18.85 -2.42
C TYR A 49 -0.98 17.92 -3.64
N PRO A 50 -0.53 18.37 -4.84
CA PRO A 50 -0.42 17.49 -5.99
C PRO A 50 0.79 16.54 -5.82
N PRO A 51 0.80 15.35 -6.44
CA PRO A 51 1.91 14.39 -6.33
C PRO A 51 3.28 14.98 -6.62
N ARG A 52 3.39 15.90 -7.58
CA ARG A 52 4.66 16.57 -7.94
C ARG A 52 5.27 17.39 -6.80
N ALA A 53 4.49 17.76 -5.79
CA ALA A 53 4.95 18.49 -4.61
C ALA A 53 5.31 17.55 -3.44
N LEU A 54 5.20 16.23 -3.64
CA LEU A 54 5.49 15.20 -2.67
C LEU A 54 6.83 14.55 -2.98
N SER A 55 7.57 14.13 -1.95
CA SER A 55 8.77 13.30 -2.10
C SER A 55 8.41 11.92 -2.69
N ALA A 56 9.41 11.19 -3.18
CA ALA A 56 9.20 9.85 -3.73
C ALA A 56 8.54 8.89 -2.70
N GLY A 57 8.98 8.95 -1.43
CA GLY A 57 8.39 8.16 -0.35
C GLY A 57 6.95 8.57 -0.03
N GLU A 58 6.62 9.89 -0.07
CA GLU A 58 5.24 10.36 0.10
C GLU A 58 4.36 9.92 -1.07
N GLN A 59 4.88 9.95 -2.31
CA GLN A 59 4.14 9.44 -3.49
C GLN A 59 3.87 7.93 -3.38
N GLN A 60 4.84 7.16 -2.88
CA GLN A 60 4.66 5.73 -2.61
C GLN A 60 3.52 5.51 -1.61
N ARG A 61 3.55 6.21 -0.47
CA ARG A 61 2.49 6.11 0.56
C ARG A 61 1.13 6.59 0.03
N LEU A 62 1.11 7.62 -0.83
CA LEU A 62 -0.12 8.07 -1.48
C LEU A 62 -0.70 6.96 -2.39
N GLY A 63 0.13 6.25 -3.13
CA GLY A 63 -0.26 5.08 -3.92
C GLY A 63 -0.89 3.98 -3.06
N ILE A 64 -0.31 3.72 -1.88
CA ILE A 64 -0.85 2.76 -0.91
C ILE A 64 -2.21 3.24 -0.38
N ALA A 65 -2.35 4.51 0.02
CA ALA A 65 -3.63 5.07 0.47
C ALA A 65 -4.73 4.91 -0.57
N ARG A 66 -4.43 5.17 -1.84
CA ARG A 66 -5.36 4.96 -2.96
C ARG A 66 -5.75 3.49 -3.12
N ALA A 67 -4.84 2.57 -2.90
CA ALA A 67 -5.11 1.14 -3.03
C ALA A 67 -6.01 0.62 -1.90
N ILE A 68 -5.85 1.12 -0.66
CA ILE A 68 -6.58 0.62 0.51
C ILE A 68 -7.91 1.31 0.78
N VAL A 69 -8.17 2.49 0.19
CA VAL A 69 -9.37 3.32 0.48
C VAL A 69 -10.68 2.60 0.23
N SER A 70 -10.73 1.71 -0.77
CA SER A 70 -11.90 0.91 -1.11
C SER A 70 -12.07 -0.33 -0.23
N ARG A 71 -11.17 -0.60 0.70
CA ARG A 71 -11.12 -1.80 1.55
C ARG A 71 -11.15 -3.09 0.72
N PRO A 72 -10.15 -3.32 -0.13
CA PRO A 72 -10.12 -4.46 -1.02
C PRO A 72 -10.01 -5.77 -0.23
N LYS A 73 -10.59 -6.85 -0.77
CA LYS A 73 -10.40 -8.21 -0.21
C LYS A 73 -9.01 -8.76 -0.48
N VAL A 74 -8.39 -8.32 -1.57
CA VAL A 74 -7.03 -8.72 -1.98
C VAL A 74 -6.23 -7.47 -2.31
N LEU A 75 -5.04 -7.33 -1.76
CA LEU A 75 -4.08 -6.28 -2.08
C LEU A 75 -2.80 -6.91 -2.63
N ILE A 76 -2.40 -6.47 -3.81
CA ILE A 76 -1.16 -6.89 -4.45
C ILE A 76 -0.21 -5.70 -4.44
N ALA A 77 0.97 -5.89 -3.89
CA ALA A 77 2.01 -4.86 -3.81
C ALA A 77 3.32 -5.40 -4.40
N ASP A 78 3.92 -4.61 -5.29
CA ASP A 78 5.19 -4.90 -5.93
C ASP A 78 6.22 -3.87 -5.45
N GLU A 79 7.23 -4.33 -4.71
CA GLU A 79 8.26 -3.52 -4.05
C GLU A 79 7.69 -2.30 -3.29
N PRO A 80 6.71 -2.48 -2.39
CA PRO A 80 5.97 -1.37 -1.79
C PRO A 80 6.82 -0.48 -0.88
N THR A 81 8.03 -0.92 -0.52
CA THR A 81 8.94 -0.25 0.39
C THR A 81 10.25 0.19 -0.28
N GLY A 82 10.42 -0.07 -1.59
CA GLY A 82 11.68 0.13 -2.30
C GLY A 82 12.21 1.57 -2.34
N ASN A 83 11.36 2.58 -2.15
CA ASN A 83 11.73 4.01 -2.13
C ASN A 83 11.55 4.65 -0.75
N LEU A 84 11.43 3.83 0.30
CA LEU A 84 11.24 4.30 1.67
C LEU A 84 12.53 4.10 2.47
N ASP A 85 12.74 4.99 3.44
CA ASP A 85 13.73 4.72 4.48
C ASP A 85 13.28 3.54 5.37
N PRO A 86 14.20 2.92 6.12
CA PRO A 86 13.90 1.71 6.89
C PRO A 86 12.75 1.86 7.89
N ASP A 87 12.61 3.02 8.54
CA ASP A 87 11.56 3.24 9.54
C ASP A 87 10.19 3.33 8.87
N LEU A 88 10.08 4.08 7.77
CA LEU A 88 8.84 4.14 6.97
C LEU A 88 8.51 2.80 6.32
N ALA A 89 9.51 2.03 5.88
CA ALA A 89 9.29 0.68 5.36
C ALA A 89 8.63 -0.22 6.41
N LEU A 90 9.10 -0.15 7.66
CA LEU A 90 8.50 -0.89 8.77
C LEU A 90 7.07 -0.44 9.09
N GLU A 91 6.80 0.86 9.04
CA GLU A 91 5.45 1.40 9.24
C GLU A 91 4.47 0.90 8.17
N VAL A 92 4.87 0.91 6.89
CA VAL A 92 4.07 0.40 5.78
C VAL A 92 3.80 -1.10 5.92
N MET A 93 4.81 -1.89 6.26
CA MET A 93 4.63 -3.32 6.49
C MET A 93 3.75 -3.59 7.72
N GLY A 94 3.87 -2.79 8.77
CA GLY A 94 2.97 -2.84 9.93
C GLY A 94 1.52 -2.51 9.55
N LEU A 95 1.30 -1.54 8.66
CA LEU A 95 -0.02 -1.26 8.10
C LEU A 95 -0.56 -2.48 7.33
N PHE A 96 0.24 -3.09 6.48
CA PHE A 96 -0.16 -4.29 5.73
C PHE A 96 -0.54 -5.45 6.66
N LYS A 97 0.21 -5.66 7.74
CA LYS A 97 -0.13 -6.66 8.76
C LYS A 97 -1.49 -6.38 9.38
N ARG A 98 -1.76 -5.14 9.81
CA ARG A 98 -3.08 -4.76 10.36
C ARG A 98 -4.22 -4.96 9.36
N LEU A 99 -4.01 -4.65 8.08
CA LEU A 99 -5.00 -4.90 7.04
C LEU A 99 -5.27 -6.39 6.83
N ASN A 100 -4.24 -7.22 6.93
CA ASN A 100 -4.37 -8.67 6.85
C ASN A 100 -5.16 -9.23 8.06
N GLU A 101 -4.88 -8.75 9.27
CA GLU A 101 -5.58 -9.14 10.50
C GLU A 101 -7.10 -8.85 10.45
N VAL A 102 -7.50 -7.80 9.71
CA VAL A 102 -8.92 -7.47 9.50
C VAL A 102 -9.52 -8.11 8.24
N GLY A 103 -8.82 -9.07 7.61
CA GLY A 103 -9.34 -9.92 6.56
C GLY A 103 -8.94 -9.56 5.13
N THR A 104 -8.03 -8.61 4.90
CA THR A 104 -7.47 -8.37 3.57
C THR A 104 -6.41 -9.41 3.24
N THR A 105 -6.55 -10.14 2.15
CA THR A 105 -5.47 -11.02 1.66
C THR A 105 -4.37 -10.18 1.04
N MET A 106 -3.11 -10.37 1.51
CA MET A 106 -1.96 -9.62 1.03
C MET A 106 -1.06 -10.50 0.17
N LEU A 107 -0.67 -10.00 -1.00
CA LEU A 107 0.40 -10.57 -1.81
C LEU A 107 1.47 -9.49 -2.03
N VAL A 108 2.64 -9.67 -1.46
CA VAL A 108 3.74 -8.70 -1.52
C VAL A 108 4.92 -9.34 -2.24
N ALA A 109 5.35 -8.75 -3.35
CA ALA A 109 6.61 -9.07 -3.99
C ALA A 109 7.69 -8.13 -3.45
N THR A 110 8.77 -8.69 -2.94
CA THR A 110 9.93 -7.91 -2.46
C THR A 110 11.19 -8.75 -2.48
N HIS A 111 12.33 -8.10 -2.62
CA HIS A 111 13.65 -8.70 -2.46
C HIS A 111 14.29 -8.37 -1.10
N ASP A 112 13.61 -7.60 -0.24
CA ASP A 112 14.10 -7.26 1.09
C ASP A 112 13.86 -8.42 2.07
N LEU A 113 14.90 -9.23 2.25
CA LEU A 113 14.85 -10.40 3.12
C LEU A 113 14.65 -10.04 4.59
N HIS A 114 15.10 -8.86 5.07
CA HIS A 114 14.91 -8.43 6.45
C HIS A 114 13.43 -8.19 6.76
N LEU A 115 12.72 -7.54 5.83
CA LEU A 115 11.27 -7.36 5.97
C LEU A 115 10.53 -8.69 5.95
N VAL A 116 10.93 -9.59 5.03
CA VAL A 116 10.32 -10.92 4.91
C VAL A 116 10.49 -11.73 6.21
N GLU A 117 11.67 -11.71 6.83
CA GLU A 117 11.95 -12.41 8.09
C GLU A 117 11.18 -11.80 9.26
N ARG A 118 11.14 -10.48 9.35
CA ARG A 118 10.49 -9.77 10.45
C ARG A 118 8.97 -9.93 10.49
N PHE A 119 8.33 -10.00 9.32
CA PHE A 119 6.87 -10.09 9.22
C PHE A 119 6.33 -11.51 9.12
N GLY A 120 7.20 -12.54 9.05
CA GLY A 120 6.88 -13.94 9.31
C GLY A 120 5.72 -14.51 8.49
N SER A 121 5.60 -14.16 7.19
CA SER A 121 4.50 -14.59 6.33
C SER A 121 4.86 -15.81 5.49
N ARG A 122 3.84 -16.48 4.91
CA ARG A 122 4.05 -17.53 3.91
C ARG A 122 4.90 -16.99 2.76
N ARG A 123 5.97 -17.70 2.40
CA ARG A 123 6.89 -17.31 1.32
C ARG A 123 6.69 -18.18 0.08
N ILE A 124 6.78 -17.53 -1.08
CA ILE A 124 6.91 -18.19 -2.39
C ILE A 124 8.20 -17.64 -3.00
N VAL A 125 9.16 -18.48 -3.21
CA VAL A 125 10.46 -18.10 -3.82
C VAL A 125 10.37 -18.29 -5.32
N LEU A 126 10.74 -17.25 -6.06
CA LEU A 126 10.84 -17.30 -7.53
C LEU A 126 12.32 -17.21 -7.92
N ALA A 127 12.82 -18.21 -8.61
CA ALA A 127 14.18 -18.22 -9.17
C ALA A 127 14.16 -18.76 -10.61
N GLY A 128 14.85 -18.07 -11.52
CA GLY A 128 14.92 -18.49 -12.92
C GLY A 128 13.55 -18.60 -13.62
N GLY A 129 12.53 -17.83 -13.19
CA GLY A 129 11.18 -17.90 -13.73
C GLY A 129 10.34 -19.09 -13.24
N GLN A 130 10.84 -19.84 -12.25
CA GLN A 130 10.15 -20.98 -11.66
C GLN A 130 9.90 -20.76 -10.16
N VAL A 131 8.86 -21.41 -9.64
CA VAL A 131 8.61 -21.44 -8.19
C VAL A 131 9.54 -22.50 -7.59
N GLU A 132 10.49 -22.06 -6.75
CA GLU A 132 11.25 -22.98 -5.92
C GLU A 132 10.36 -23.45 -4.77
N GLY A 133 10.29 -24.78 -4.60
CA GLY A 133 9.36 -25.50 -3.73
C GLY A 133 8.99 -24.76 -2.47
N GLY A 134 7.71 -24.49 -2.31
CA GLY A 134 7.16 -23.80 -1.16
C GLY A 134 7.42 -24.61 0.11
N ALA A 135 8.43 -24.23 0.87
CA ALA A 135 8.59 -24.73 2.24
C ALA A 135 7.34 -24.32 3.03
N GLY A 136 6.63 -25.31 3.51
CA GLY A 136 5.38 -25.13 4.24
C GLY A 136 5.55 -24.17 5.41
N VAL A 137 4.55 -23.32 5.54
CA VAL A 137 4.32 -22.48 6.70
C VAL A 137 4.27 -23.34 7.95
N GLN A 138 5.16 -23.15 8.86
CA GLN A 138 4.86 -23.39 10.26
C GLN A 138 4.10 -22.16 10.76
N ALA A 139 2.79 -22.33 10.94
CA ALA A 139 1.99 -21.42 11.73
C ALA A 139 2.45 -21.56 13.18
N ALA A 140 2.90 -20.47 13.77
CA ALA A 140 3.03 -20.34 15.21
C ALA A 140 1.74 -19.76 15.77
#